data_40e0162a9aaa01e400ebcfbcd544c7b3
#
_entry.id   40e0162a9aaa01e400ebcfbcd544c7b3
#
_cell.length_a   1.000
_cell.length_b   1.000
_cell.length_c   1.000
_cell.angle_alpha   90.00
_cell.angle_beta   90.00
_cell.angle_gamma   90.00
#
_symmetry.space_group_name_H-M   'P 1'
#
loop_
_entity.id
_entity.type
_entity.pdbx_description
1 polymer ?
#
loop_
_entity_poly.entity_id
_entity_poly.type
_entity_poly.pdbx_seq_one_letter_code
_entity_poly.pdbx_strand_id
1 'polypeptide(L)'
;MYYIVTDSSTDMPQSWVEAQHDFHIVSLSCTINGVSSVPGTSEVAKKETYRQLRSGVVIKTSAVNTATWEECFQKLLDEGQDVLCITFSSGLSGTYAAAADAAKELAPKYPNQKIIVIDSRCASAGEGLLVHYALQNREQGMSIEENAKWVKEHIQ
;
A
#
# COMPACT_ATOMS: atom_id res chain seq x y z
N MET A 1 -8.72 2.83 -17.13
CA MET A 1 -8.11 3.59 -16.01
C MET A 1 -7.73 2.55 -14.96
N TYR A 2 -6.71 2.74 -14.14
CA TYR A 2 -6.31 1.78 -13.12
C TYR A 2 -6.10 2.49 -11.78
N TYR A 3 -6.31 1.75 -10.69
CA TYR A 3 -6.03 2.21 -9.34
C TYR A 3 -4.57 1.98 -8.95
N ILE A 4 -4.00 2.92 -8.22
CA ILE A 4 -2.74 2.71 -7.51
C ILE A 4 -3.06 2.39 -6.06
N VAL A 5 -2.54 1.27 -5.58
CA VAL A 5 -2.74 0.80 -4.21
C VAL A 5 -1.39 0.69 -3.52
N THR A 6 -1.33 1.04 -2.27
CA THR A 6 -0.14 0.90 -1.43
C THR A 6 -0.53 0.55 0.00
N ASP A 7 0.44 0.42 0.89
CA ASP A 7 0.18 0.24 2.30
C ASP A 7 0.58 1.47 3.14
N SER A 8 0.20 1.47 4.40
CA SER A 8 0.37 2.65 5.27
C SER A 8 1.81 2.92 5.70
N SER A 9 2.79 2.12 5.29
CA SER A 9 4.22 2.38 5.57
C SER A 9 4.83 3.47 4.70
N THR A 10 4.09 3.99 3.71
CA THR A 10 4.52 5.15 2.89
C THR A 10 4.70 6.44 3.67
N ASP A 11 4.11 6.56 4.87
CA ASP A 11 4.16 7.76 5.73
C ASP A 11 3.74 9.09 5.04
N MET A 12 2.97 9.00 3.97
CA MET A 12 2.52 10.20 3.24
C MET A 12 1.63 11.09 4.12
N PRO A 13 1.72 12.43 3.96
CA PRO A 13 0.84 13.34 4.67
C PRO A 13 -0.63 13.07 4.31
N GLN A 14 -1.52 13.11 5.31
CA GLN A 14 -2.94 12.83 5.11
C GLN A 14 -3.56 13.77 4.07
N SER A 15 -3.24 15.06 4.10
CA SER A 15 -3.72 16.02 3.12
C SER A 15 -3.30 15.70 1.68
N TRP A 16 -2.12 15.11 1.51
CA TRP A 16 -1.67 14.65 0.20
C TRP A 16 -2.46 13.42 -0.25
N VAL A 17 -2.68 12.47 0.65
CA VAL A 17 -3.47 11.25 0.37
C VAL A 17 -4.90 11.59 -0.06
N GLU A 18 -5.57 12.50 0.67
CA GLU A 18 -6.93 12.95 0.41
C GLU A 18 -7.09 13.70 -0.93
N ALA A 19 -6.00 14.26 -1.44
CA ALA A 19 -6.00 14.94 -2.73
C ALA A 19 -5.83 13.99 -3.94
N GLN A 20 -5.55 12.70 -3.72
CA GLN A 20 -5.34 11.75 -4.80
C GLN A 20 -6.66 11.12 -5.27
N HIS A 21 -6.77 10.89 -6.56
CA HIS A 21 -7.88 10.16 -7.18
C HIS A 21 -7.43 8.75 -7.59
N ASP A 22 -8.36 7.79 -7.59
CA ASP A 22 -8.09 6.39 -7.95
C ASP A 22 -6.85 5.83 -7.21
N PHE A 23 -6.79 6.12 -5.91
CA PHE A 23 -5.70 5.77 -5.02
C PHE A 23 -6.25 5.19 -3.73
N HIS A 24 -5.62 4.14 -3.21
CA HIS A 24 -6.02 3.51 -1.96
C HIS A 24 -4.81 3.10 -1.12
N ILE A 25 -4.93 3.29 0.19
CA ILE A 25 -3.92 2.85 1.17
C ILE A 25 -4.53 1.76 2.05
N VAL A 26 -3.91 0.59 2.04
CA VAL A 26 -4.25 -0.51 2.95
C VAL A 26 -3.44 -0.35 4.23
N SER A 27 -4.13 -0.29 5.36
CA SER A 27 -3.46 -0.03 6.63
C SER A 27 -2.88 -1.30 7.26
N LEU A 28 -1.64 -1.21 7.73
CA LEU A 28 -1.07 -2.19 8.65
C LEU A 28 -1.85 -2.15 9.98
N SER A 29 -1.88 -3.26 10.69
CA SER A 29 -2.38 -3.28 12.05
C SER A 29 -1.25 -3.09 13.07
N CYS A 30 -1.58 -2.59 14.25
CA CYS A 30 -0.66 -2.55 15.38
C CYS A 30 -1.31 -3.13 16.65
N THR A 31 -0.46 -3.64 17.53
CA THR A 31 -0.88 -4.12 18.84
C THR A 31 -0.21 -3.25 19.90
N ILE A 32 -1.03 -2.63 20.74
CA ILE A 32 -0.61 -1.80 21.86
C ILE A 32 -1.14 -2.46 23.14
N ASN A 33 -0.26 -2.82 24.06
CA ASN A 33 -0.61 -3.52 25.31
C ASN A 33 -1.52 -4.75 25.09
N GLY A 34 -1.30 -5.51 24.01
CA GLY A 34 -2.10 -6.71 23.70
C GLY A 34 -3.41 -6.44 22.95
N VAL A 35 -3.77 -5.19 22.71
CA VAL A 35 -4.96 -4.81 21.96
C VAL A 35 -4.56 -4.48 20.52
N SER A 36 -5.12 -5.23 19.56
CA SER A 36 -4.89 -4.98 18.13
C SER A 36 -5.82 -3.88 17.63
N SER A 37 -5.28 -2.97 16.86
CA SER A 37 -6.02 -1.86 16.22
C SER A 37 -5.35 -1.43 14.92
N VAL A 38 -6.10 -0.74 14.07
CA VAL A 38 -5.52 -0.04 12.93
C VAL A 38 -5.05 1.34 13.42
N PRO A 39 -3.78 1.69 13.26
CA PRO A 39 -3.28 3.01 13.67
C PRO A 39 -4.02 4.11 12.92
N GLY A 40 -4.37 5.18 13.64
CA GLY A 40 -4.88 6.37 12.97
C GLY A 40 -3.80 7.02 12.11
N THR A 41 -4.17 7.43 10.91
CA THR A 41 -3.27 8.06 9.94
C THR A 41 -3.15 9.59 10.12
N SER A 42 -4.01 10.19 10.93
CA SER A 42 -3.98 11.63 11.20
C SER A 42 -2.70 12.04 11.93
N GLU A 43 -2.28 13.30 11.74
CA GLU A 43 -1.12 13.86 12.45
C GLU A 43 -1.26 13.81 13.97
N VAL A 44 -2.49 13.95 14.47
CA VAL A 44 -2.78 13.85 15.92
C VAL A 44 -2.55 12.40 16.40
N ALA A 45 -3.04 11.41 15.65
CA ALA A 45 -2.86 10.00 15.98
C ALA A 45 -1.38 9.58 15.93
N LYS A 46 -0.64 10.04 14.92
CA LYS A 46 0.81 9.82 14.81
C LYS A 46 1.56 10.40 16.02
N LYS A 47 1.29 11.66 16.39
CA LYS A 47 1.91 12.29 17.57
C LYS A 47 1.61 11.54 18.85
N GLU A 48 0.38 11.05 19.03
CA GLU A 48 0.00 10.27 20.20
C GLU A 48 0.74 8.92 20.23
N THR A 49 0.85 8.23 19.11
CA THR A 49 1.64 6.99 18.98
C THR A 49 3.09 7.21 19.40
N TYR A 50 3.73 8.27 18.91
CA TYR A 50 5.11 8.59 19.32
C TYR A 50 5.23 8.99 20.80
N ARG A 51 4.20 9.66 21.36
CA ARG A 51 4.16 9.98 22.78
C ARG A 51 4.15 8.71 23.62
N GLN A 52 3.33 7.72 23.24
CA GLN A 52 3.26 6.43 23.91
C GLN A 52 4.59 5.66 23.83
N LEU A 53 5.21 5.61 22.65
CA LEU A 53 6.54 5.00 22.48
C LEU A 53 7.58 5.63 23.40
N ARG A 54 7.61 6.97 23.52
CA ARG A 54 8.53 7.68 24.43
C ARG A 54 8.25 7.38 25.91
N SER A 55 7.03 7.03 26.27
CA SER A 55 6.67 6.62 27.63
C SER A 55 6.99 5.15 27.93
N GLY A 56 7.59 4.42 27.00
CA GLY A 56 7.99 3.01 27.16
C GLY A 56 6.91 2.00 26.78
N VAL A 57 5.80 2.43 26.19
CA VAL A 57 4.77 1.52 25.66
C VAL A 57 5.33 0.74 24.48
N VAL A 58 5.20 -0.57 24.51
CA VAL A 58 5.61 -1.44 23.42
C VAL A 58 4.50 -1.50 22.37
N ILE A 59 4.82 -1.07 21.17
CA ILE A 59 3.92 -1.13 20.01
C ILE A 59 4.51 -2.13 19.02
N LYS A 60 3.73 -3.15 18.65
CA LYS A 60 4.10 -4.14 17.63
C LYS A 60 3.25 -3.90 16.39
N THR A 61 3.87 -3.88 15.24
CA THR A 61 3.18 -3.81 13.94
C THR A 61 3.05 -5.19 13.34
N SER A 62 1.98 -5.43 12.60
CA SER A 62 1.76 -6.64 11.81
C SER A 62 1.65 -6.29 10.34
N ALA A 63 2.24 -7.13 9.49
CA ALA A 63 2.08 -7.01 8.03
C ALA A 63 0.59 -7.02 7.65
N VAL A 64 0.25 -6.40 6.54
CA VAL A 64 -1.06 -6.58 5.91
C VAL A 64 -1.16 -8.05 5.47
N ASN A 65 -2.20 -8.75 5.89
CA ASN A 65 -2.40 -10.15 5.55
C ASN A 65 -3.07 -10.33 4.18
N THR A 66 -3.02 -11.56 3.63
CA THR A 66 -3.54 -11.89 2.31
C THR A 66 -5.04 -11.59 2.20
N ALA A 67 -5.85 -11.93 3.21
CA ALA A 67 -7.30 -11.69 3.17
C ALA A 67 -7.66 -10.20 3.07
N THR A 68 -6.91 -9.33 3.74
CA THR A 68 -7.09 -7.88 3.65
C THR A 68 -6.74 -7.35 2.24
N TRP A 69 -5.69 -7.90 1.62
CA TRP A 69 -5.35 -7.57 0.23
C TRP A 69 -6.39 -8.09 -0.76
N GLU A 70 -6.87 -9.33 -0.57
CA GLU A 70 -7.96 -9.90 -1.38
C GLU A 70 -9.20 -9.04 -1.35
N GLU A 71 -9.66 -8.61 -0.17
CA GLU A 71 -10.81 -7.74 -0.01
C GLU A 71 -10.63 -6.40 -0.75
N CYS A 72 -9.44 -5.79 -0.61
CA CYS A 72 -9.11 -4.54 -1.29
C CYS A 72 -9.11 -4.70 -2.82
N PHE A 73 -8.38 -5.70 -3.33
CA PHE A 73 -8.27 -5.91 -4.77
C PHE A 73 -9.61 -6.34 -5.38
N GLN A 74 -10.32 -7.26 -4.73
CA GLN A 74 -11.61 -7.75 -5.21
C GLN A 74 -12.61 -6.61 -5.41
N LYS A 75 -12.68 -5.69 -4.45
CA LYS A 75 -13.57 -4.52 -4.57
C LYS A 75 -13.29 -3.71 -5.84
N LEU A 76 -12.01 -3.44 -6.13
CA LEU A 76 -11.61 -2.67 -7.31
C LEU A 76 -11.84 -3.44 -8.61
N LEU A 77 -11.57 -4.75 -8.60
CA LEU A 77 -11.78 -5.63 -9.76
C LEU A 77 -13.27 -5.80 -10.08
N ASP A 78 -14.14 -5.88 -9.06
CA ASP A 78 -15.60 -5.94 -9.23
C ASP A 78 -16.15 -4.66 -9.88
N GLU A 79 -15.48 -3.52 -9.68
CA GLU A 79 -15.75 -2.25 -10.34
C GLU A 79 -15.12 -2.17 -11.76
N GLY A 80 -14.48 -3.26 -12.23
CA GLY A 80 -13.85 -3.33 -13.55
C GLY A 80 -12.50 -2.61 -13.65
N GLN A 81 -11.86 -2.30 -12.52
CA GLN A 81 -10.61 -1.57 -12.48
C GLN A 81 -9.39 -2.50 -12.49
N ASP A 82 -8.32 -2.08 -13.18
CA ASP A 82 -7.00 -2.67 -13.02
C ASP A 82 -6.31 -2.12 -11.76
N VAL A 83 -5.36 -2.87 -11.20
CA VAL A 83 -4.68 -2.52 -9.94
C VAL A 83 -3.16 -2.56 -10.11
N LEU A 84 -2.49 -1.43 -9.85
CA LEU A 84 -1.04 -1.35 -9.64
C LEU A 84 -0.78 -1.17 -8.15
N CYS A 85 -0.27 -2.22 -7.50
CA CYS A 85 0.03 -2.23 -6.09
C CYS A 85 1.55 -2.09 -5.87
N ILE A 86 1.95 -1.08 -5.08
CA ILE A 86 3.34 -0.84 -4.67
C ILE A 86 3.38 -1.03 -3.16
N THR A 87 4.17 -1.98 -2.67
CA THR A 87 4.16 -2.40 -1.27
C THR A 87 5.47 -2.11 -0.57
N PHE A 88 5.39 -2.08 0.76
CA PHE A 88 6.54 -2.07 1.65
C PHE A 88 7.56 -3.17 1.32
N SER A 89 8.83 -2.88 1.55
CA SER A 89 9.96 -3.79 1.26
C SER A 89 9.75 -5.20 1.79
N SER A 90 9.93 -6.20 0.92
CA SER A 90 9.93 -7.63 1.28
C SER A 90 11.07 -8.01 2.22
N GLY A 91 12.13 -7.21 2.27
CA GLY A 91 13.24 -7.39 3.22
C GLY A 91 12.89 -7.00 4.67
N LEU A 92 11.77 -6.29 4.88
CA LEU A 92 11.35 -5.76 6.17
C LEU A 92 10.01 -6.36 6.66
N SER A 93 9.16 -6.80 5.73
CA SER A 93 7.78 -7.23 6.05
C SER A 93 7.29 -8.32 5.10
N GLY A 94 6.35 -9.13 5.57
CA GLY A 94 5.59 -10.07 4.75
C GLY A 94 4.50 -9.42 3.88
N THR A 95 4.33 -8.09 3.93
CA THR A 95 3.25 -7.35 3.24
C THR A 95 3.27 -7.60 1.73
N TYR A 96 4.45 -7.54 1.09
CA TYR A 96 4.61 -7.84 -0.33
C TYR A 96 4.16 -9.26 -0.69
N ALA A 97 4.65 -10.26 0.05
CA ALA A 97 4.31 -11.66 -0.20
C ALA A 97 2.80 -11.89 -0.10
N ALA A 98 2.16 -11.32 0.93
CA ALA A 98 0.71 -11.40 1.12
C ALA A 98 -0.07 -10.74 -0.02
N ALA A 99 0.37 -9.58 -0.53
CA ALA A 99 -0.26 -8.91 -1.67
C ALA A 99 -0.08 -9.71 -2.97
N ALA A 100 1.11 -10.28 -3.19
CA ALA A 100 1.39 -11.11 -4.35
C ALA A 100 0.56 -12.41 -4.35
N ASP A 101 0.38 -13.04 -3.18
CA ASP A 101 -0.47 -14.22 -3.02
C ASP A 101 -1.94 -13.86 -3.32
N ALA A 102 -2.46 -12.75 -2.78
CA ALA A 102 -3.80 -12.26 -3.06
C ALA A 102 -4.03 -12.01 -4.56
N ALA A 103 -3.09 -11.36 -5.22
CA ALA A 103 -3.15 -11.12 -6.67
C ALA A 103 -3.19 -12.43 -7.46
N LYS A 104 -2.39 -13.42 -7.07
CA LYS A 104 -2.36 -14.75 -7.71
C LYS A 104 -3.67 -15.50 -7.56
N GLU A 105 -4.31 -15.42 -6.39
CA GLU A 105 -5.60 -16.07 -6.12
C GLU A 105 -6.76 -15.40 -6.88
N LEU A 106 -6.68 -14.09 -7.11
CA LEU A 106 -7.74 -13.34 -7.79
C LEU A 106 -7.60 -13.35 -9.32
N ALA A 107 -6.39 -13.38 -9.87
CA ALA A 107 -6.15 -13.29 -11.31
C ALA A 107 -6.99 -14.29 -12.16
N PRO A 108 -7.18 -15.57 -11.78
CA PRO A 108 -8.02 -16.49 -12.54
C PRO A 108 -9.52 -16.13 -12.52
N LYS A 109 -9.97 -15.39 -11.51
CA LYS A 109 -11.36 -14.98 -11.34
C LYS A 109 -11.69 -13.71 -12.15
N TYR A 110 -10.65 -12.94 -12.49
CA TYR A 110 -10.77 -11.65 -13.20
C TYR A 110 -9.88 -11.61 -14.45
N PRO A 111 -10.20 -12.43 -15.48
CA PRO A 111 -9.32 -12.58 -16.66
C PRO A 111 -9.22 -11.34 -17.53
N ASN A 112 -10.11 -10.37 -17.36
CA ASN A 112 -10.12 -9.11 -18.14
C ASN A 112 -9.45 -7.94 -17.41
N GLN A 113 -9.12 -8.08 -16.13
CA GLN A 113 -8.46 -7.08 -15.31
C GLN A 113 -7.03 -7.49 -14.99
N LYS A 114 -6.19 -6.50 -14.73
CA LYS A 114 -4.77 -6.72 -14.38
C LYS A 114 -4.54 -6.36 -12.92
N ILE A 115 -3.76 -7.20 -12.25
CA ILE A 115 -3.22 -6.92 -10.92
C ILE A 115 -1.70 -7.03 -11.03
N ILE A 116 -1.01 -5.92 -10.83
CA ILE A 116 0.46 -5.90 -10.82
C ILE A 116 0.92 -5.49 -9.43
N VAL A 117 1.63 -6.36 -8.75
CA VAL A 117 2.20 -6.10 -7.41
C VAL A 117 3.71 -5.92 -7.53
N ILE A 118 4.22 -4.85 -6.93
CA ILE A 118 5.63 -4.48 -6.95
C ILE A 118 6.15 -4.39 -5.51
N ASP A 119 7.24 -5.08 -5.25
CA ASP A 119 8.07 -4.88 -4.06
C ASP A 119 8.88 -3.59 -4.23
N SER A 120 8.57 -2.57 -3.45
CA SER A 120 9.29 -1.29 -3.55
C SER A 120 10.74 -1.38 -3.12
N ARG A 121 11.08 -2.38 -2.29
CA ARG A 121 12.37 -2.48 -1.57
C ARG A 121 12.70 -1.25 -0.75
N CYS A 122 11.71 -0.41 -0.52
CA CYS A 122 11.78 0.84 0.21
C CYS A 122 10.90 0.80 1.46
N ALA A 123 11.03 1.83 2.28
CA ALA A 123 10.24 2.10 3.46
C ALA A 123 9.94 3.59 3.54
N SER A 124 8.84 3.96 4.20
CA SER A 124 8.50 5.35 4.53
C SER A 124 8.57 6.26 3.28
N ALA A 125 9.27 7.37 3.36
CA ALA A 125 9.36 8.35 2.26
C ALA A 125 9.91 7.76 0.95
N GLY A 126 10.75 6.71 1.00
CA GLY A 126 11.26 6.05 -0.21
C GLY A 126 10.16 5.33 -0.99
N GLU A 127 9.31 4.58 -0.29
CA GLU A 127 8.12 3.95 -0.87
C GLU A 127 7.12 5.03 -1.32
N GLY A 128 6.85 6.02 -0.46
CA GLY A 128 5.96 7.13 -0.79
C GLY A 128 6.38 7.91 -2.03
N LEU A 129 7.68 8.07 -2.27
CA LEU A 129 8.21 8.73 -3.47
C LEU A 129 7.94 7.93 -4.74
N LEU A 130 8.11 6.59 -4.71
CA LEU A 130 7.74 5.73 -5.83
C LEU A 130 6.25 5.81 -6.14
N VAL A 131 5.41 5.78 -5.10
CA VAL A 131 3.95 5.93 -5.23
C VAL A 131 3.59 7.30 -5.81
N HIS A 132 4.23 8.37 -5.34
CA HIS A 132 4.01 9.73 -5.85
C HIS A 132 4.28 9.81 -7.35
N TYR A 133 5.42 9.32 -7.82
CA TYR A 133 5.75 9.32 -9.24
C TYR A 133 4.84 8.38 -10.05
N ALA A 134 4.45 7.24 -9.50
CA ALA A 134 3.50 6.35 -10.17
C ALA A 134 2.14 7.02 -10.39
N LEU A 135 1.66 7.83 -9.44
CA LEU A 135 0.46 8.65 -9.61
C LEU A 135 0.63 9.70 -10.71
N GLN A 136 1.74 10.42 -10.71
CA GLN A 136 2.04 11.41 -11.76
C GLN A 136 2.13 10.77 -13.16
N ASN A 137 2.78 9.62 -13.28
CA ASN A 137 2.89 8.87 -14.53
C ASN A 137 1.50 8.47 -15.07
N ARG A 138 0.61 8.01 -14.18
CA ARG A 138 -0.79 7.69 -14.53
C ARG A 138 -1.54 8.93 -15.03
N GLU A 139 -1.40 10.07 -14.35
CA GLU A 139 -2.02 11.33 -14.75
C GLU A 139 -1.52 11.83 -16.12
N GLN A 140 -0.28 11.51 -16.47
CA GLN A 140 0.31 11.78 -17.79
C GLN A 140 -0.13 10.78 -18.86
N GLY A 141 -1.00 9.81 -18.52
CA GLY A 141 -1.57 8.85 -19.47
C GLY A 141 -0.75 7.57 -19.66
N MET A 142 0.24 7.31 -18.81
CA MET A 142 1.03 6.08 -18.88
C MET A 142 0.15 4.86 -18.59
N SER A 143 0.26 3.80 -19.40
CA SER A 143 -0.44 2.53 -19.16
C SER A 143 0.03 1.87 -17.87
N ILE A 144 -0.76 0.93 -17.34
CA ILE A 144 -0.39 0.20 -16.12
C ILE A 144 0.92 -0.57 -16.27
N GLU A 145 1.18 -1.17 -17.44
CA GLU A 145 2.40 -1.92 -17.72
C GLU A 145 3.62 -1.01 -17.81
N GLU A 146 3.50 0.11 -18.53
CA GLU A 146 4.58 1.10 -18.65
C GLU A 146 4.92 1.69 -17.29
N ASN A 147 3.89 2.03 -16.49
CA ASN A 147 4.10 2.56 -15.15
C ASN A 147 4.71 1.52 -14.20
N ALA A 148 4.23 0.27 -14.25
CA ALA A 148 4.83 -0.82 -13.48
C ALA A 148 6.30 -1.07 -13.86
N LYS A 149 6.64 -0.97 -15.14
CA LYS A 149 8.02 -1.06 -15.62
C LYS A 149 8.84 0.12 -15.09
N TRP A 150 8.33 1.33 -15.21
CA TRP A 150 8.98 2.53 -14.70
C TRP A 150 9.30 2.42 -13.20
N VAL A 151 8.31 2.02 -12.39
CA VAL A 151 8.50 1.83 -10.95
C VAL A 151 9.63 0.83 -10.67
N LYS A 152 9.62 -0.33 -11.34
CA LYS A 152 10.66 -1.36 -11.17
C LYS A 152 12.06 -0.89 -11.54
N GLU A 153 12.19 -0.01 -12.53
CA GLU A 153 13.47 0.55 -12.97
C GLU A 153 14.00 1.64 -12.03
N HIS A 154 13.13 2.20 -11.16
CA HIS A 154 13.49 3.28 -10.23
C HIS A 154 13.56 2.82 -8.76
N ILE A 155 13.43 1.52 -8.50
CA ILE A 155 13.75 0.92 -7.20
C ILE A 155 15.27 0.96 -7.01
N GLN A 156 15.73 1.59 -5.93
CA GLN A 156 17.17 1.70 -5.61
C GLN A 156 17.61 0.57 -4.69
#